data_b09507e3cab8acffa59125a1c503399e
#
_entry.id   b09507e3cab8acffa59125a1c503399e
#
_cell.length_a   1.000
_cell.length_b   1.000
_cell.length_c   1.000
_cell.angle_alpha   90.00
_cell.angle_beta   90.00
_cell.angle_gamma   90.00
#
_symmetry.space_group_name_H-M   'P 1'
#
loop_
_entity.id
_entity.type
_entity.pdbx_description
1 polymer ?
#
loop_
_entity_poly.entity_id
_entity_poly.type
_entity_poly.pdbx_seq_one_letter_code
_entity_poly.pdbx_strand_id
1 'polypeptide(L)'
;MTDHDLKTARRERWRLDGKPIRTIEHARAFIESVGFALMYPMRPAVPLPTFIGAFVGSDDRLPDWQHAFADPRAAEATELMVRLLRERAAYEANLFGENNAFLVAESAFPYFYALVGERNPKQPPKSGARSPYSPLACDAFDLIQRTGPVSKQKMQEALGGSVSFPALDKALGELWSNLRITRVDYNRSEGSFWDVLYRWAPDAVREGISLSVAEALSGLLSKYLEAAIAVEQSELETFFGNFVARSKVRDAVNALLAARELSFTQVSGRTMLQLTPEKVAFDPVTQAAARQQKLASSAAVPAAAGNLTRSKLKGPSPPRARRPFKKFGAGSRDRKPTGPKRRQP
;
A
#
# COMPACT_ATOMS: atom_id res chain seq x y z
N MET A 1 -20.22 -20.98 -14.37
CA MET A 1 -20.13 -19.60 -14.94
C MET A 1 -19.39 -19.67 -16.26
N THR A 2 -19.82 -18.94 -17.28
CA THR A 2 -19.10 -18.82 -18.55
C THR A 2 -18.17 -17.59 -18.54
N ASP A 3 -17.26 -17.50 -19.50
CA ASP A 3 -16.43 -16.28 -19.67
C ASP A 3 -17.31 -15.04 -19.98
N HIS A 4 -18.43 -15.25 -20.65
CA HIS A 4 -19.38 -14.17 -20.92
C HIS A 4 -20.04 -13.68 -19.62
N ASP A 5 -20.48 -14.59 -18.75
CA ASP A 5 -21.08 -14.24 -17.45
C ASP A 5 -20.09 -13.47 -16.58
N LEU A 6 -18.82 -13.94 -16.51
CA LEU A 6 -17.75 -13.26 -15.76
C LEU A 6 -17.48 -11.85 -16.32
N LYS A 7 -17.40 -11.73 -17.65
CA LYS A 7 -17.19 -10.43 -18.29
C LYS A 7 -18.36 -9.48 -18.02
N THR A 8 -19.58 -9.97 -18.09
CA THR A 8 -20.78 -9.17 -17.81
C THR A 8 -20.80 -8.68 -16.36
N ALA A 9 -20.54 -9.58 -15.40
CA ALA A 9 -20.50 -9.24 -13.98
C ALA A 9 -19.38 -8.23 -13.67
N ARG A 10 -18.19 -8.38 -14.28
CA ARG A 10 -17.09 -7.39 -14.18
C ARG A 10 -17.49 -6.04 -14.77
N ARG A 11 -18.12 -6.01 -15.95
CA ARG A 11 -18.56 -4.75 -16.58
C ARG A 11 -19.53 -3.99 -15.69
N GLU A 12 -20.48 -4.68 -15.07
CA GLU A 12 -21.42 -4.07 -14.12
C GLU A 12 -20.67 -3.53 -12.89
N ARG A 13 -19.80 -4.36 -12.26
CA ARG A 13 -19.02 -3.99 -11.08
C ARG A 13 -18.09 -2.81 -11.35
N TRP A 14 -17.51 -2.75 -12.55
CA TRP A 14 -16.56 -1.72 -12.97
C TRP A 14 -17.21 -0.49 -13.62
N ARG A 15 -18.54 -0.42 -13.59
CA ARG A 15 -19.30 0.69 -14.20
C ARG A 15 -19.11 0.86 -15.71
N LEU A 16 -18.90 -0.23 -16.43
CA LEU A 16 -18.68 -0.25 -17.90
C LEU A 16 -19.95 -0.56 -18.67
N ASP A 17 -21.11 -0.55 -18.02
CA ASP A 17 -22.43 -0.91 -18.54
C ASP A 17 -23.32 0.30 -18.86
N GLY A 18 -22.70 1.45 -19.14
CA GLY A 18 -23.41 2.70 -19.44
C GLY A 18 -23.87 3.48 -18.21
N LYS A 19 -23.42 3.12 -17.00
CA LYS A 19 -23.67 3.86 -15.74
C LYS A 19 -22.41 4.57 -15.25
N PRO A 20 -21.92 5.60 -15.99
CA PRO A 20 -20.67 6.26 -15.70
C PRO A 20 -20.69 6.99 -14.36
N ILE A 21 -19.52 7.13 -13.75
CA ILE A 21 -19.35 8.03 -12.62
C ILE A 21 -19.26 9.47 -13.11
N ARG A 22 -20.07 10.38 -12.55
CA ARG A 22 -20.14 11.79 -12.97
C ARG A 22 -20.00 12.76 -11.82
N THR A 23 -20.21 12.31 -10.59
CA THR A 23 -20.13 13.15 -9.40
C THR A 23 -19.08 12.60 -8.43
N ILE A 24 -18.71 13.43 -7.48
CA ILE A 24 -17.75 13.03 -6.45
C ILE A 24 -18.29 11.89 -5.56
N GLU A 25 -19.60 11.88 -5.31
CA GLU A 25 -20.27 10.83 -4.54
C GLU A 25 -20.23 9.49 -5.28
N HIS A 26 -20.49 9.52 -6.60
CA HIS A 26 -20.36 8.33 -7.44
C HIS A 26 -18.92 7.82 -7.49
N ALA A 27 -17.94 8.72 -7.56
CA ALA A 27 -16.53 8.38 -7.59
C ALA A 27 -16.09 7.76 -6.27
N ARG A 28 -16.52 8.31 -5.12
CA ARG A 28 -16.26 7.73 -3.78
C ARG A 28 -16.88 6.34 -3.66
N ALA A 29 -18.16 6.21 -3.99
CA ALA A 29 -18.85 4.93 -3.92
C ALA A 29 -18.20 3.88 -4.83
N PHE A 30 -17.73 4.28 -6.01
CA PHE A 30 -17.01 3.39 -6.92
C PHE A 30 -15.70 2.93 -6.32
N ILE A 31 -14.79 3.87 -5.93
CA ILE A 31 -13.47 3.49 -5.43
C ILE A 31 -13.57 2.67 -4.15
N GLU A 32 -14.50 2.99 -3.27
CA GLU A 32 -14.75 2.23 -2.05
C GLU A 32 -15.24 0.82 -2.36
N SER A 33 -16.15 0.67 -3.35
CA SER A 33 -16.69 -0.63 -3.74
C SER A 33 -15.67 -1.56 -4.35
N VAL A 34 -14.69 -1.05 -5.11
CA VAL A 34 -13.64 -1.85 -5.75
C VAL A 34 -12.34 -1.91 -4.93
N GLY A 35 -12.20 -1.05 -3.91
CA GLY A 35 -11.03 -0.93 -3.04
C GLY A 35 -9.84 -0.23 -3.69
N PHE A 36 -9.55 -0.53 -4.95
CA PHE A 36 -8.51 0.15 -5.74
C PHE A 36 -8.76 -0.03 -7.24
N ALA A 37 -8.32 0.95 -8.02
CA ALA A 37 -8.49 1.00 -9.47
C ALA A 37 -7.26 1.62 -10.14
N LEU A 38 -6.92 1.15 -11.33
CA LEU A 38 -5.94 1.84 -12.17
C LEU A 38 -6.54 3.18 -12.63
N MET A 39 -5.72 4.21 -12.78
CA MET A 39 -6.20 5.44 -13.41
C MET A 39 -6.48 5.21 -14.90
N TYR A 40 -5.54 4.58 -15.61
CA TYR A 40 -5.62 4.23 -17.03
C TYR A 40 -5.38 2.74 -17.25
N PRO A 41 -5.82 2.18 -18.41
CA PRO A 41 -5.52 0.79 -18.76
C PRO A 41 -4.02 0.50 -18.80
N MET A 42 -3.62 -0.64 -18.25
CA MET A 42 -2.24 -1.14 -18.33
C MET A 42 -2.06 -2.11 -19.51
N ARG A 43 -0.81 -2.23 -19.95
CA ARG A 43 -0.38 -3.26 -20.89
C ARG A 43 0.84 -4.00 -20.32
N PRO A 44 0.78 -5.32 -20.12
CA PRO A 44 -0.37 -6.22 -20.38
C PRO A 44 -1.56 -5.91 -19.47
N ALA A 45 -2.77 -6.26 -19.93
CA ALA A 45 -3.99 -6.02 -19.19
C ALA A 45 -3.99 -6.80 -17.88
N VAL A 46 -4.39 -6.14 -16.79
CA VAL A 46 -4.64 -6.75 -15.48
C VAL A 46 -6.14 -6.74 -15.24
N PRO A 47 -6.72 -7.75 -14.57
CA PRO A 47 -8.16 -7.79 -14.29
C PRO A 47 -8.52 -6.84 -13.13
N LEU A 48 -8.28 -5.55 -13.35
CA LEU A 48 -8.62 -4.48 -12.45
C LEU A 48 -9.48 -3.44 -13.14
N PRO A 49 -10.40 -2.78 -12.41
CA PRO A 49 -11.14 -1.65 -12.93
C PRO A 49 -10.19 -0.49 -13.24
N THR A 50 -10.59 0.35 -14.21
CA THR A 50 -9.94 1.63 -14.46
C THR A 50 -10.85 2.78 -14.11
N PHE A 51 -10.31 3.83 -13.50
CA PHE A 51 -11.10 5.01 -13.15
C PHE A 51 -11.63 5.71 -14.40
N ILE A 52 -10.80 5.82 -15.44
CA ILE A 52 -11.23 6.40 -16.72
C ILE A 52 -12.31 5.57 -17.39
N GLY A 53 -12.26 4.23 -17.31
CA GLY A 53 -13.32 3.35 -17.83
C GLY A 53 -14.63 3.54 -17.10
N ALA A 54 -14.61 3.60 -15.78
CA ALA A 54 -15.78 3.86 -14.95
C ALA A 54 -16.33 5.28 -15.19
N PHE A 55 -15.46 6.28 -15.45
CA PHE A 55 -15.86 7.64 -15.80
C PHE A 55 -16.53 7.71 -17.16
N VAL A 56 -16.00 7.00 -18.17
CA VAL A 56 -16.59 6.94 -19.52
C VAL A 56 -17.83 6.06 -19.54
N GLY A 57 -17.91 5.03 -18.69
CA GLY A 57 -18.96 4.01 -18.68
C GLY A 57 -18.75 2.92 -19.74
N SER A 58 -17.53 2.77 -20.24
CA SER A 58 -17.13 1.80 -21.26
C SER A 58 -15.65 1.46 -21.17
N ASP A 59 -15.26 0.31 -21.70
CA ASP A 59 -13.88 -0.09 -21.90
C ASP A 59 -13.37 0.12 -23.34
N ASP A 60 -14.22 0.66 -24.23
CA ASP A 60 -13.89 0.89 -25.61
C ASP A 60 -13.13 2.21 -25.82
N ARG A 61 -12.02 2.17 -26.54
CA ARG A 61 -11.23 3.34 -26.96
C ARG A 61 -10.94 4.32 -25.82
N LEU A 62 -10.51 3.77 -24.69
CA LEU A 62 -10.10 4.60 -23.56
C LEU A 62 -8.80 5.33 -23.87
N PRO A 63 -8.66 6.59 -23.41
CA PRO A 63 -7.37 7.26 -23.43
C PRO A 63 -6.39 6.48 -22.53
N ASP A 64 -5.12 6.48 -22.91
CA ASP A 64 -4.03 6.04 -22.05
C ASP A 64 -3.35 7.25 -21.38
N TRP A 65 -2.38 6.99 -20.52
CA TRP A 65 -1.67 8.03 -19.81
C TRP A 65 -0.91 9.01 -20.74
N GLN A 66 -0.49 8.56 -21.93
CA GLN A 66 0.21 9.42 -22.90
C GLN A 66 -0.72 10.48 -23.50
N HIS A 67 -2.00 10.17 -23.61
CA HIS A 67 -3.03 11.06 -24.15
C HIS A 67 -3.84 11.77 -23.06
N ALA A 68 -3.46 11.62 -21.78
CA ALA A 68 -4.19 12.15 -20.63
C ALA A 68 -4.49 13.65 -20.71
N PHE A 69 -3.60 14.44 -21.29
CA PHE A 69 -3.79 15.89 -21.41
C PHE A 69 -4.45 16.33 -22.74
N ALA A 70 -4.50 15.45 -23.72
CA ALA A 70 -5.06 15.72 -25.04
C ALA A 70 -6.53 15.29 -25.17
N ASP A 71 -6.99 14.30 -24.39
CA ASP A 71 -8.37 13.80 -24.42
C ASP A 71 -9.22 14.53 -23.37
N PRO A 72 -10.30 15.22 -23.77
CA PRO A 72 -11.19 15.93 -22.83
C PRO A 72 -11.75 15.02 -21.73
N ARG A 73 -12.06 13.73 -22.04
CA ARG A 73 -12.58 12.77 -21.06
C ARG A 73 -11.54 12.50 -19.96
N ALA A 74 -10.28 12.40 -20.36
CA ALA A 74 -9.18 12.20 -19.40
C ALA A 74 -8.99 13.44 -18.51
N ALA A 75 -9.14 14.65 -19.06
CA ALA A 75 -9.06 15.89 -18.29
C ALA A 75 -10.18 15.96 -17.21
N GLU A 76 -11.44 15.72 -17.61
CA GLU A 76 -12.57 15.70 -16.67
C GLU A 76 -12.43 14.60 -15.60
N ALA A 77 -12.02 13.37 -15.99
CA ALA A 77 -11.76 12.29 -15.05
C ALA A 77 -10.63 12.66 -14.06
N THR A 78 -9.60 13.35 -14.54
CA THR A 78 -8.49 13.84 -13.70
C THR A 78 -8.99 14.88 -12.69
N GLU A 79 -9.86 15.81 -13.08
CA GLU A 79 -10.45 16.79 -12.16
C GLU A 79 -11.24 16.09 -11.03
N LEU A 80 -12.02 15.07 -11.38
CA LEU A 80 -12.78 14.28 -10.41
C LEU A 80 -11.84 13.46 -9.49
N MET A 81 -10.79 12.87 -10.05
CA MET A 81 -9.75 12.19 -9.28
C MET A 81 -9.06 13.14 -8.29
N VAL A 82 -8.64 14.32 -8.74
CA VAL A 82 -7.99 15.31 -7.86
C VAL A 82 -8.90 15.72 -6.71
N ARG A 83 -10.21 15.81 -6.93
CA ARG A 83 -11.17 16.04 -5.84
C ARG A 83 -11.18 14.90 -4.82
N LEU A 84 -11.14 13.63 -5.27
CA LEU A 84 -11.01 12.49 -4.35
C LEU A 84 -9.75 12.59 -3.48
N LEU A 85 -8.62 12.99 -4.08
CA LEU A 85 -7.37 13.17 -3.35
C LEU A 85 -7.46 14.29 -2.31
N ARG A 86 -7.98 15.46 -2.69
CA ARG A 86 -8.17 16.62 -1.79
C ARG A 86 -9.09 16.28 -0.61
N GLU A 87 -10.15 15.54 -0.86
CA GLU A 87 -11.13 15.11 0.14
C GLU A 87 -10.68 13.87 0.92
N ARG A 88 -9.49 13.33 0.62
CA ARG A 88 -8.89 12.12 1.24
C ARG A 88 -9.77 10.87 1.13
N ALA A 89 -10.71 10.87 0.18
CA ALA A 89 -11.56 9.72 -0.10
C ALA A 89 -10.81 8.59 -0.85
N ALA A 90 -9.70 8.94 -1.48
CA ALA A 90 -8.76 8.01 -2.06
C ALA A 90 -7.33 8.57 -1.96
N TYR A 91 -6.37 7.68 -2.09
CA TYR A 91 -4.94 8.00 -2.15
C TYR A 91 -4.38 7.50 -3.46
N GLU A 92 -3.47 8.26 -4.05
CA GLU A 92 -2.77 7.84 -5.25
C GLU A 92 -1.44 7.16 -4.86
N ALA A 93 -1.20 5.97 -5.39
CA ALA A 93 0.01 5.19 -5.15
C ALA A 93 0.69 4.81 -6.48
N ASN A 94 2.02 4.73 -6.46
CA ASN A 94 2.83 4.27 -7.59
C ASN A 94 3.62 3.02 -7.19
N LEU A 95 2.93 1.89 -7.15
CA LEU A 95 3.50 0.63 -6.68
C LEU A 95 3.94 -0.31 -7.81
N PHE A 96 3.69 0.06 -9.07
CA PHE A 96 4.05 -0.72 -10.27
C PHE A 96 5.13 -0.05 -11.14
N GLY A 97 5.73 1.04 -10.64
CA GLY A 97 6.72 1.82 -11.38
C GLY A 97 6.10 2.96 -12.20
N GLU A 98 6.91 3.61 -13.02
CA GLU A 98 6.53 4.81 -13.78
C GLU A 98 5.26 4.60 -14.61
N ASN A 99 4.38 5.58 -14.56
CA ASN A 99 3.10 5.64 -15.29
C ASN A 99 2.03 4.61 -14.89
N ASN A 100 2.25 3.85 -13.82
CA ASN A 100 1.32 2.85 -13.30
C ASN A 100 0.71 3.27 -11.95
N ALA A 101 0.50 4.56 -11.76
CA ALA A 101 -0.18 5.07 -10.59
C ALA A 101 -1.63 4.60 -10.55
N PHE A 102 -2.11 4.25 -9.38
CA PHE A 102 -3.48 3.84 -9.19
C PHE A 102 -4.08 4.44 -7.92
N LEU A 103 -5.40 4.51 -7.91
CA LEU A 103 -6.18 5.02 -6.80
C LEU A 103 -6.49 3.89 -5.84
N VAL A 104 -6.33 4.16 -4.56
CA VAL A 104 -6.65 3.24 -3.47
C VAL A 104 -7.66 3.91 -2.56
N ALA A 105 -8.78 3.22 -2.27
CA ALA A 105 -9.78 3.69 -1.33
C ALA A 105 -9.17 3.90 0.07
N GLU A 106 -9.73 4.82 0.83
CA GLU A 106 -9.30 5.08 2.21
C GLU A 106 -9.30 3.79 3.04
N SER A 107 -10.34 2.96 2.92
CA SER A 107 -10.48 1.68 3.65
C SER A 107 -9.47 0.60 3.24
N ALA A 108 -8.98 0.62 2.01
CA ALA A 108 -8.01 -0.36 1.51
C ALA A 108 -6.54 0.08 1.70
N PHE A 109 -6.31 1.38 1.89
CA PHE A 109 -4.97 1.95 1.93
C PHE A 109 -4.08 1.42 3.06
N PRO A 110 -4.58 1.20 4.30
CA PRO A 110 -3.79 0.63 5.38
C PRO A 110 -3.15 -0.72 5.04
N TYR A 111 -3.84 -1.55 4.27
CA TYR A 111 -3.33 -2.85 3.86
C TYR A 111 -2.15 -2.72 2.88
N PHE A 112 -2.21 -1.82 1.90
CA PHE A 112 -1.06 -1.52 1.04
C PHE A 112 0.10 -0.94 1.84
N TYR A 113 -0.20 -0.03 2.78
CA TYR A 113 0.83 0.54 3.64
C TYR A 113 1.54 -0.54 4.48
N ALA A 114 0.81 -1.51 5.01
CA ALA A 114 1.37 -2.62 5.77
C ALA A 114 2.35 -3.50 4.96
N LEU A 115 2.15 -3.60 3.63
CA LEU A 115 3.01 -4.38 2.74
C LEU A 115 4.26 -3.63 2.28
N VAL A 116 4.14 -2.33 2.01
CA VAL A 116 5.15 -1.54 1.31
C VAL A 116 5.69 -0.39 2.18
N GLY A 117 4.87 0.17 3.06
CA GLY A 117 5.19 1.35 3.85
C GLY A 117 6.22 1.07 4.95
N GLU A 118 6.92 2.11 5.33
CA GLU A 118 7.92 2.02 6.39
C GLU A 118 7.31 2.09 7.79
N ARG A 119 7.85 1.30 8.73
CA ARG A 119 7.42 1.29 10.14
C ARG A 119 7.69 2.61 10.87
N ASN A 120 8.70 3.37 10.43
CA ASN A 120 9.07 4.68 10.97
C ASN A 120 8.88 5.77 9.91
N PRO A 121 7.65 6.17 9.59
CA PRO A 121 7.37 7.07 8.47
C PRO A 121 7.95 8.49 8.64
N LYS A 122 8.19 8.92 9.88
CA LYS A 122 8.77 10.25 10.20
C LYS A 122 10.28 10.30 10.06
N GLN A 123 10.96 9.13 10.07
CA GLN A 123 12.40 9.08 9.93
C GLN A 123 12.80 9.47 8.50
N PRO A 124 13.69 10.45 8.29
CA PRO A 124 14.16 10.80 6.96
C PRO A 124 14.79 9.60 6.24
N PRO A 125 14.55 9.43 4.95
CA PRO A 125 15.21 8.40 4.16
C PRO A 125 16.71 8.67 4.11
N LYS A 126 17.50 7.60 3.97
CA LYS A 126 18.96 7.71 3.87
C LYS A 126 19.40 7.19 2.51
N SER A 127 20.22 7.96 1.80
CA SER A 127 20.85 7.50 0.58
C SER A 127 22.03 6.56 0.87
N GLY A 128 22.37 5.68 -0.07
CA GLY A 128 23.50 4.76 0.05
C GLY A 128 23.45 3.61 -0.94
N ALA A 129 24.50 2.81 -1.01
CA ALA A 129 24.66 1.76 -2.03
C ALA A 129 23.56 0.67 -2.01
N ARG A 130 22.85 0.49 -0.89
CA ARG A 130 21.75 -0.47 -0.74
C ARG A 130 20.39 0.21 -0.46
N SER A 131 20.36 1.54 -0.51
CA SER A 131 19.15 2.29 -0.30
C SER A 131 18.35 2.40 -1.62
N PRO A 132 17.01 2.34 -1.56
CA PRO A 132 16.17 2.65 -2.71
C PRO A 132 16.10 4.16 -3.00
N TYR A 133 16.75 5.00 -2.18
CA TYR A 133 16.66 6.45 -2.28
C TYR A 133 17.97 7.08 -2.76
N SER A 134 17.87 7.92 -3.77
CA SER A 134 18.95 8.81 -4.21
C SER A 134 19.16 9.97 -3.22
N PRO A 135 20.33 10.65 -3.24
CA PRO A 135 20.52 11.88 -2.46
C PRO A 135 19.43 12.92 -2.73
N LEU A 136 19.06 13.12 -4.00
CA LEU A 136 18.00 14.06 -4.38
C LEU A 136 16.61 13.66 -3.80
N ALA A 137 16.33 12.36 -3.70
CA ALA A 137 15.10 11.90 -3.03
C ALA A 137 15.10 12.24 -1.53
N CYS A 138 16.25 12.10 -0.85
CA CYS A 138 16.38 12.52 0.54
C CYS A 138 16.16 14.01 0.72
N ASP A 139 16.79 14.84 -0.13
CA ASP A 139 16.65 16.30 -0.10
C ASP A 139 15.19 16.73 -0.39
N ALA A 140 14.55 16.09 -1.38
CA ALA A 140 13.14 16.33 -1.71
C ALA A 140 12.21 15.95 -0.54
N PHE A 141 12.46 14.81 0.12
CA PHE A 141 11.69 14.39 1.30
C PHE A 141 11.81 15.42 2.43
N ASP A 142 13.02 15.85 2.76
CA ASP A 142 13.29 16.83 3.82
C ASP A 142 12.62 18.16 3.51
N LEU A 143 12.61 18.58 2.26
CA LEU A 143 11.90 19.79 1.82
C LEU A 143 10.39 19.63 2.01
N ILE A 144 9.78 18.56 1.48
CA ILE A 144 8.34 18.30 1.62
C ILE A 144 7.94 18.16 3.10
N GLN A 145 8.78 17.50 3.90
CA GLN A 145 8.53 17.34 5.33
C GLN A 145 8.47 18.68 6.08
N ARG A 146 9.33 19.62 5.72
CA ARG A 146 9.42 20.94 6.37
C ARG A 146 8.36 21.93 5.89
N THR A 147 8.07 21.93 4.57
CA THR A 147 7.22 22.98 3.97
C THR A 147 5.74 22.62 3.92
N GLY A 148 5.37 21.34 3.96
CA GLY A 148 4.01 20.88 3.73
C GLY A 148 3.77 20.58 2.25
N PRO A 149 2.53 20.62 1.77
CA PRO A 149 2.25 20.38 0.35
C PRO A 149 3.03 21.37 -0.53
N VAL A 150 3.81 20.85 -1.45
CA VAL A 150 4.68 21.65 -2.31
C VAL A 150 4.61 21.16 -3.75
N SER A 151 4.55 22.10 -4.70
CA SER A 151 4.54 21.79 -6.13
C SER A 151 5.92 21.40 -6.62
N LYS A 152 5.96 20.64 -7.72
CA LYS A 152 7.22 20.22 -8.35
C LYS A 152 8.06 21.42 -8.79
N GLN A 153 7.43 22.50 -9.27
CA GLN A 153 8.14 23.71 -9.64
C GLN A 153 8.81 24.36 -8.43
N LYS A 154 8.09 24.57 -7.32
CA LYS A 154 8.66 25.13 -6.09
C LYS A 154 9.74 24.26 -5.50
N MET A 155 9.62 22.93 -5.62
CA MET A 155 10.70 22.01 -5.21
C MET A 155 11.96 22.23 -6.03
N GLN A 156 11.86 22.37 -7.36
CA GLN A 156 13.00 22.62 -8.22
C GLN A 156 13.72 23.92 -7.83
N GLU A 157 12.96 24.99 -7.62
CA GLU A 157 13.48 26.31 -7.21
C GLU A 157 14.21 26.20 -5.85
N ALA A 158 13.61 25.55 -4.87
CA ALA A 158 14.17 25.41 -3.53
C ALA A 158 15.39 24.48 -3.45
N LEU A 159 15.50 23.50 -4.35
CA LEU A 159 16.64 22.57 -4.45
C LEU A 159 17.78 23.10 -5.30
N GLY A 160 17.76 24.38 -5.66
CA GLY A 160 18.88 25.09 -6.29
C GLY A 160 18.74 25.34 -7.78
N GLY A 161 17.54 25.20 -8.36
CA GLY A 161 17.22 25.62 -9.74
C GLY A 161 17.94 24.85 -10.87
N SER A 162 19.07 24.23 -10.59
CA SER A 162 19.84 23.42 -11.56
C SER A 162 19.33 21.97 -11.68
N VAL A 163 18.46 21.53 -10.77
CA VAL A 163 17.86 20.20 -10.80
C VAL A 163 16.89 20.10 -11.96
N SER A 164 17.11 19.14 -12.86
CA SER A 164 16.19 18.93 -13.99
C SER A 164 14.87 18.30 -13.54
N PHE A 165 13.77 18.59 -14.21
CA PHE A 165 12.48 17.96 -13.93
C PHE A 165 12.52 16.43 -14.04
N PRO A 166 13.17 15.79 -15.03
CA PRO A 166 13.29 14.34 -15.05
C PRO A 166 14.03 13.75 -13.84
N ALA A 167 15.08 14.42 -13.35
CA ALA A 167 15.77 13.98 -12.14
C ALA A 167 14.88 14.09 -10.91
N LEU A 168 14.10 15.17 -10.80
CA LEU A 168 13.14 15.35 -9.72
C LEU A 168 11.99 14.32 -9.80
N ASP A 169 11.47 14.03 -11.01
CA ASP A 169 10.45 13.01 -11.21
C ASP A 169 10.94 11.64 -10.76
N LYS A 170 12.18 11.28 -11.08
CA LYS A 170 12.80 10.04 -10.59
C LYS A 170 12.88 10.02 -9.06
N ALA A 171 13.37 11.09 -8.44
CA ALA A 171 13.49 11.19 -6.99
C ALA A 171 12.11 11.10 -6.28
N LEU A 172 11.10 11.79 -6.82
CA LEU A 172 9.72 11.68 -6.32
C LEU A 172 9.16 10.27 -6.53
N GLY A 173 9.44 9.62 -7.66
CA GLY A 173 9.07 8.23 -7.93
C GLY A 173 9.65 7.26 -6.92
N GLU A 174 10.92 7.42 -6.53
CA GLU A 174 11.59 6.61 -5.49
C GLU A 174 10.87 6.73 -4.13
N LEU A 175 10.47 7.93 -3.75
CA LEU A 175 9.72 8.17 -2.51
C LEU A 175 8.28 7.66 -2.58
N TRP A 176 7.62 7.88 -3.70
CA TRP A 176 6.23 7.53 -3.91
C TRP A 176 6.01 6.01 -3.98
N SER A 177 6.92 5.28 -4.65
CA SER A 177 6.89 3.82 -4.72
C SER A 177 7.06 3.14 -3.35
N ASN A 178 7.67 3.84 -2.39
CA ASN A 178 7.85 3.38 -1.02
C ASN A 178 6.85 4.00 -0.03
N LEU A 179 5.77 4.62 -0.53
CA LEU A 179 4.72 5.24 0.27
C LEU A 179 5.25 6.27 1.29
N ARG A 180 6.31 7.01 0.93
CA ARG A 180 6.86 8.09 1.76
C ARG A 180 6.10 9.39 1.55
N ILE A 181 5.71 9.64 0.30
CA ILE A 181 4.94 10.79 -0.15
C ILE A 181 3.74 10.34 -0.97
N THR A 182 2.80 11.23 -1.15
CA THR A 182 1.67 11.04 -2.07
C THR A 182 1.35 12.35 -2.77
N ARG A 183 0.73 12.24 -3.94
CA ARG A 183 0.14 13.39 -4.61
C ARG A 183 -1.14 13.77 -3.89
N VAL A 184 -1.27 15.04 -3.55
CA VAL A 184 -2.41 15.55 -2.74
C VAL A 184 -3.29 16.51 -3.52
N ASP A 185 -2.74 17.09 -4.58
CA ASP A 185 -3.43 18.05 -5.43
C ASP A 185 -2.75 18.18 -6.80
N TYR A 186 -3.44 18.82 -7.71
CA TYR A 186 -2.93 19.22 -9.02
C TYR A 186 -3.57 20.52 -9.46
N ASN A 187 -2.77 21.43 -10.00
CA ASN A 187 -3.28 22.55 -10.77
C ASN A 187 -2.48 22.72 -12.09
N ARG A 188 -3.09 23.40 -13.06
CA ARG A 188 -2.47 23.54 -14.41
C ARG A 188 -1.22 24.42 -14.41
N SER A 189 -1.10 25.38 -13.50
CA SER A 189 0.02 26.32 -13.48
C SER A 189 1.26 25.77 -12.77
N GLU A 190 1.10 25.03 -11.67
CA GLU A 190 2.20 24.55 -10.84
C GLU A 190 2.38 23.01 -10.92
N GLY A 191 1.47 22.30 -11.58
CA GLY A 191 1.50 20.86 -11.69
C GLY A 191 1.01 20.14 -10.42
N SER A 192 1.61 18.99 -10.13
CA SER A 192 1.26 18.15 -8.99
C SER A 192 1.83 18.70 -7.68
N PHE A 193 1.02 18.63 -6.61
CA PHE A 193 1.43 18.93 -5.24
C PHE A 193 1.66 17.65 -4.46
N TRP A 194 2.74 17.63 -3.69
CA TRP A 194 3.20 16.47 -2.95
C TRP A 194 3.26 16.76 -1.46
N ASP A 195 2.84 15.80 -0.65
CA ASP A 195 3.00 15.85 0.78
C ASP A 195 3.54 14.53 1.33
N VAL A 196 4.13 14.56 2.54
CA VAL A 196 4.52 13.34 3.24
C VAL A 196 3.27 12.56 3.65
N LEU A 197 3.28 11.27 3.34
CA LEU A 197 2.10 10.43 3.50
C LEU A 197 1.60 10.34 4.94
N TYR A 198 2.49 10.26 5.92
CA TYR A 198 2.10 10.17 7.33
C TYR A 198 1.38 11.42 7.88
N ARG A 199 1.53 12.58 7.20
CA ARG A 199 0.80 13.81 7.51
C ARG A 199 -0.52 13.87 6.77
N TRP A 200 -0.52 13.40 5.52
CA TRP A 200 -1.70 13.43 4.68
C TRP A 200 -2.75 12.38 5.06
N ALA A 201 -2.30 11.15 5.40
CA ALA A 201 -3.12 10.00 5.76
C ALA A 201 -2.70 9.43 7.14
N PRO A 202 -2.77 10.19 8.25
CA PRO A 202 -2.21 9.79 9.54
C PRO A 202 -2.84 8.53 10.12
N ASP A 203 -4.15 8.37 9.94
CA ASP A 203 -4.89 7.22 10.49
C ASP A 203 -4.62 5.97 9.67
N ALA A 204 -4.66 6.06 8.36
CA ALA A 204 -4.34 4.94 7.47
C ALA A 204 -2.90 4.44 7.64
N VAL A 205 -1.94 5.36 7.82
CA VAL A 205 -0.54 5.03 8.13
C VAL A 205 -0.42 4.34 9.48
N ARG A 206 -1.09 4.85 10.52
CA ARG A 206 -1.07 4.25 11.87
C ARG A 206 -1.66 2.84 11.86
N GLU A 207 -2.79 2.65 11.20
CA GLU A 207 -3.43 1.35 11.05
C GLU A 207 -2.51 0.39 10.26
N GLY A 208 -1.97 0.82 9.13
CA GLY A 208 -1.06 0.01 8.33
C GLY A 208 0.20 -0.44 9.08
N ILE A 209 0.75 0.41 9.96
CA ILE A 209 1.89 0.03 10.83
C ILE A 209 1.48 -1.10 11.80
N SER A 210 0.25 -1.12 12.28
CA SER A 210 -0.23 -2.12 13.23
C SER A 210 -0.59 -3.47 12.61
N LEU A 211 -0.84 -3.51 11.30
CA LEU A 211 -1.21 -4.73 10.58
C LEU A 211 0.01 -5.64 10.37
N SER A 212 -0.22 -6.94 10.48
CA SER A 212 0.71 -7.94 9.99
C SER A 212 0.61 -8.09 8.46
N VAL A 213 1.67 -8.61 7.83
CA VAL A 213 1.67 -8.89 6.39
C VAL A 213 0.56 -9.88 6.00
N ALA A 214 0.25 -10.87 6.87
CA ALA A 214 -0.79 -11.85 6.62
C ALA A 214 -2.19 -11.21 6.63
N GLU A 215 -2.49 -10.37 7.62
CA GLU A 215 -3.76 -9.62 7.68
C GLU A 215 -3.92 -8.69 6.48
N ALA A 216 -2.86 -7.97 6.14
CA ALA A 216 -2.86 -7.07 5.00
C ALA A 216 -3.11 -7.80 3.67
N LEU A 217 -2.44 -8.93 3.45
CA LEU A 217 -2.67 -9.76 2.27
C LEU A 217 -4.08 -10.32 2.23
N SER A 218 -4.59 -10.85 3.34
CA SER A 218 -5.95 -11.37 3.40
C SER A 218 -6.99 -10.30 3.04
N GLY A 219 -6.85 -9.09 3.60
CA GLY A 219 -7.74 -7.97 3.28
C GLY A 219 -7.67 -7.55 1.82
N LEU A 220 -6.45 -7.44 1.24
CA LEU A 220 -6.28 -7.07 -0.15
C LEU A 220 -6.73 -8.14 -1.13
N LEU A 221 -6.48 -9.43 -0.84
CA LEU A 221 -6.94 -10.56 -1.65
C LEU A 221 -8.48 -10.58 -1.71
N SER A 222 -9.13 -10.39 -0.56
CA SER A 222 -10.60 -10.33 -0.50
C SER A 222 -11.13 -9.15 -1.31
N LYS A 223 -10.55 -7.95 -1.16
CA LYS A 223 -10.95 -6.75 -1.92
C LYS A 223 -10.71 -6.90 -3.41
N TYR A 224 -9.58 -7.49 -3.80
CA TYR A 224 -9.29 -7.77 -5.20
C TYR A 224 -10.33 -8.72 -5.82
N LEU A 225 -10.64 -9.82 -5.12
CA LEU A 225 -11.63 -10.81 -5.58
C LEU A 225 -13.05 -10.25 -5.59
N GLU A 226 -13.39 -9.36 -4.66
CA GLU A 226 -14.67 -8.65 -4.67
C GLU A 226 -14.82 -7.80 -5.95
N ALA A 227 -13.77 -7.12 -6.38
CA ALA A 227 -13.76 -6.32 -7.59
C ALA A 227 -13.66 -7.15 -8.87
N ALA A 228 -12.81 -8.19 -8.89
CA ALA A 228 -12.52 -9.02 -10.05
C ALA A 228 -13.48 -10.21 -10.21
N ILE A 229 -14.33 -10.51 -9.19
CA ILE A 229 -15.34 -11.57 -9.12
C ILE A 229 -14.71 -12.97 -9.03
N ALA A 230 -13.92 -13.36 -10.03
CA ALA A 230 -13.16 -14.61 -10.03
C ALA A 230 -11.87 -14.41 -10.81
N VAL A 231 -10.77 -15.01 -10.32
CA VAL A 231 -9.44 -14.92 -10.97
C VAL A 231 -8.69 -16.23 -10.83
N GLU A 232 -7.73 -16.48 -11.70
CA GLU A 232 -6.79 -17.57 -11.55
C GLU A 232 -5.82 -17.28 -10.40
N GLN A 233 -5.41 -18.31 -9.66
CA GLN A 233 -4.43 -18.14 -8.59
C GLN A 233 -3.11 -17.54 -9.09
N SER A 234 -2.69 -17.91 -10.29
CA SER A 234 -1.50 -17.37 -10.97
C SER A 234 -1.56 -15.84 -11.19
N GLU A 235 -2.76 -15.30 -11.45
CA GLU A 235 -2.99 -13.85 -11.60
C GLU A 235 -2.80 -13.14 -10.25
N LEU A 236 -3.33 -13.71 -9.15
CA LEU A 236 -3.12 -13.18 -7.80
C LEU A 236 -1.62 -13.20 -7.42
N GLU A 237 -0.94 -14.33 -7.66
CA GLU A 237 0.49 -14.46 -7.38
C GLU A 237 1.32 -13.47 -8.21
N THR A 238 0.93 -13.18 -9.42
CA THR A 238 1.61 -12.22 -10.30
C THR A 238 1.37 -10.79 -9.83
N PHE A 239 0.13 -10.43 -9.53
CA PHE A 239 -0.23 -9.09 -9.09
C PHE A 239 0.41 -8.76 -7.73
N PHE A 240 0.13 -9.58 -6.71
CA PHE A 240 0.65 -9.33 -5.36
C PHE A 240 2.13 -9.65 -5.20
N GLY A 241 2.71 -10.42 -6.13
CA GLY A 241 4.14 -10.68 -6.22
C GLY A 241 5.00 -9.44 -6.42
N ASN A 242 4.41 -8.31 -6.82
CA ASN A 242 5.07 -7.01 -6.88
C ASN A 242 5.31 -6.40 -5.48
N PHE A 243 4.57 -6.82 -4.46
CA PHE A 243 4.63 -6.26 -3.11
C PHE A 243 5.28 -7.20 -2.10
N VAL A 244 5.09 -8.50 -2.28
CA VAL A 244 5.59 -9.54 -1.35
C VAL A 244 6.02 -10.77 -2.12
N ALA A 245 6.80 -11.65 -1.47
CA ALA A 245 7.18 -12.94 -2.06
C ALA A 245 5.93 -13.77 -2.43
N ARG A 246 5.91 -14.38 -3.61
CA ARG A 246 4.78 -15.20 -4.11
C ARG A 246 4.39 -16.34 -3.16
N SER A 247 5.35 -16.89 -2.40
CA SER A 247 5.07 -17.88 -1.36
C SER A 247 4.10 -17.34 -0.31
N LYS A 248 4.29 -16.10 0.16
CA LYS A 248 3.37 -15.46 1.12
C LYS A 248 1.97 -15.24 0.56
N VAL A 249 1.88 -14.94 -0.74
CA VAL A 249 0.56 -14.85 -1.41
C VAL A 249 -0.12 -16.21 -1.42
N ARG A 250 0.59 -17.28 -1.76
CA ARG A 250 0.06 -18.66 -1.70
C ARG A 250 -0.38 -19.05 -0.30
N ASP A 251 0.43 -18.73 0.70
CA ASP A 251 0.11 -19.03 2.11
C ASP A 251 -1.17 -18.31 2.54
N ALA A 252 -1.35 -17.04 2.15
CA ALA A 252 -2.56 -16.28 2.44
C ALA A 252 -3.79 -16.84 1.70
N VAL A 253 -3.65 -17.21 0.41
CA VAL A 253 -4.72 -17.88 -0.35
C VAL A 253 -5.13 -19.19 0.31
N ASN A 254 -4.15 -20.03 0.70
CA ASN A 254 -4.43 -21.31 1.39
C ASN A 254 -5.12 -21.10 2.73
N ALA A 255 -4.71 -20.07 3.50
CA ALA A 255 -5.35 -19.73 4.76
C ALA A 255 -6.82 -19.29 4.58
N LEU A 256 -7.09 -18.47 3.55
CA LEU A 256 -8.45 -18.04 3.22
C LEU A 256 -9.33 -19.18 2.71
N LEU A 257 -8.76 -20.13 1.94
CA LEU A 257 -9.45 -21.36 1.52
C LEU A 257 -9.78 -22.25 2.74
N ALA A 258 -8.81 -22.43 3.64
CA ALA A 258 -9.02 -23.21 4.87
C ALA A 258 -10.08 -22.56 5.78
N ALA A 259 -10.13 -21.23 5.82
CA ALA A 259 -11.15 -20.46 6.55
C ALA A 259 -12.52 -20.44 5.82
N ARG A 260 -12.62 -21.04 4.64
CA ARG A 260 -13.81 -21.00 3.75
C ARG A 260 -14.23 -19.58 3.37
N GLU A 261 -13.28 -18.66 3.35
CA GLU A 261 -13.49 -17.28 2.85
C GLU A 261 -13.37 -17.22 1.34
N LEU A 262 -12.53 -18.08 0.79
CA LEU A 262 -12.42 -18.33 -0.65
C LEU A 262 -12.96 -19.70 -1.02
N SER A 263 -13.38 -19.82 -2.26
CA SER A 263 -13.79 -21.08 -2.88
C SER A 263 -13.31 -21.15 -4.32
N PHE A 264 -13.19 -22.36 -4.84
CA PHE A 264 -12.94 -22.57 -6.26
C PHE A 264 -14.24 -22.55 -7.05
N THR A 265 -14.21 -21.93 -8.22
CA THR A 265 -15.29 -21.94 -9.22
C THR A 265 -14.76 -22.34 -10.57
N GLN A 266 -15.63 -22.87 -11.43
CA GLN A 266 -15.30 -23.19 -12.82
C GLN A 266 -15.84 -22.11 -13.74
N VAL A 267 -14.96 -21.55 -14.57
CA VAL A 267 -15.29 -20.55 -15.60
C VAL A 267 -14.78 -21.08 -16.94
N SER A 268 -15.69 -21.50 -17.80
CA SER A 268 -15.35 -22.05 -19.13
C SER A 268 -14.25 -23.16 -19.06
N GLY A 269 -14.32 -24.03 -18.05
CA GLY A 269 -13.37 -25.15 -17.85
C GLY A 269 -12.07 -24.75 -17.13
N ARG A 270 -11.85 -23.50 -16.80
CA ARG A 270 -10.72 -23.03 -15.98
C ARG A 270 -11.11 -22.97 -14.52
N THR A 271 -10.20 -23.40 -13.63
CA THR A 271 -10.40 -23.30 -12.19
C THR A 271 -9.97 -21.93 -11.71
N MET A 272 -10.89 -21.18 -11.12
CA MET A 272 -10.67 -19.85 -10.59
C MET A 272 -11.00 -19.76 -9.10
N LEU A 273 -10.42 -18.80 -8.43
CA LEU A 273 -10.72 -18.41 -7.05
C LEU A 273 -11.78 -17.31 -7.05
N GLN A 274 -12.72 -17.41 -6.13
CA GLN A 274 -13.74 -16.39 -5.84
C GLN A 274 -13.97 -16.28 -4.34
N LEU A 275 -14.57 -15.18 -3.89
CA LEU A 275 -15.12 -15.11 -2.54
C LEU A 275 -16.26 -16.12 -2.38
N THR A 276 -16.34 -16.75 -1.21
CA THR A 276 -17.44 -17.65 -0.90
C THR A 276 -18.76 -16.84 -0.87
N PRO A 277 -19.82 -17.25 -1.59
CA PRO A 277 -21.04 -16.47 -1.75
C PRO A 277 -21.71 -15.99 -0.46
N GLU A 278 -21.58 -16.75 0.61
CA GLU A 278 -22.13 -16.43 1.94
C GLU A 278 -21.39 -15.25 2.63
N LYS A 279 -20.22 -14.85 2.09
CA LYS A 279 -19.38 -13.76 2.64
C LYS A 279 -19.23 -12.56 1.67
N VAL A 280 -20.03 -12.47 0.64
CA VAL A 280 -20.03 -11.33 -0.31
C VAL A 280 -20.46 -10.02 0.34
N ALA A 281 -21.02 -10.05 1.55
CA ALA A 281 -21.27 -8.88 2.37
C ALA A 281 -19.99 -8.49 3.17
N PHE A 282 -18.90 -8.20 2.47
CA PHE A 282 -17.77 -7.51 3.08
C PHE A 282 -18.17 -6.04 3.27
N ASP A 283 -18.69 -5.74 4.46
CA ASP A 283 -18.95 -4.38 4.89
C ASP A 283 -17.69 -3.88 5.65
N PRO A 284 -16.85 -3.02 5.04
CA PRO A 284 -15.67 -2.49 5.70
C PRO A 284 -16.01 -1.70 6.96
N VAL A 285 -17.23 -1.11 7.03
CA VAL A 285 -17.72 -0.40 8.21
C VAL A 285 -17.92 -1.37 9.38
N THR A 286 -18.41 -2.58 9.11
CA THR A 286 -18.64 -3.60 10.15
C THR A 286 -17.32 -4.14 10.70
N GLN A 287 -16.28 -4.29 9.86
CA GLN A 287 -14.95 -4.71 10.36
C GLN A 287 -14.22 -3.61 11.12
N ALA A 288 -14.31 -2.36 10.68
CA ALA A 288 -13.76 -1.24 11.43
C ALA A 288 -14.44 -1.10 12.80
N ALA A 289 -15.77 -1.23 12.86
CA ALA A 289 -16.53 -1.24 14.10
C ALA A 289 -16.19 -2.44 15.00
N ALA A 290 -16.04 -3.64 14.45
CA ALA A 290 -15.65 -4.85 15.20
C ALA A 290 -14.20 -4.75 15.71
N ARG A 291 -13.29 -4.12 14.96
CA ARG A 291 -11.91 -3.85 15.41
C ARG A 291 -11.87 -2.79 16.50
N GLN A 292 -12.64 -1.70 16.37
CA GLN A 292 -12.76 -0.70 17.43
C GLN A 292 -13.36 -1.28 18.72
N GLN A 293 -14.34 -2.17 18.63
CA GLN A 293 -14.86 -2.91 19.78
C GLN A 293 -13.82 -3.85 20.40
N LYS A 294 -13.03 -4.54 19.58
CA LYS A 294 -11.95 -5.42 20.08
C LYS A 294 -10.83 -4.62 20.76
N LEU A 295 -10.47 -3.46 20.22
CA LEU A 295 -9.50 -2.55 20.83
C LEU A 295 -10.04 -1.92 22.12
N ALA A 296 -11.30 -1.53 22.15
CA ALA A 296 -11.97 -1.01 23.34
C ALA A 296 -12.13 -2.10 24.43
N SER A 297 -12.42 -3.35 24.07
CA SER A 297 -12.51 -4.46 25.03
C SER A 297 -11.14 -4.93 25.55
N SER A 298 -10.07 -4.81 24.77
CA SER A 298 -8.71 -5.11 25.23
C SER A 298 -8.13 -4.00 26.13
N ALA A 299 -8.63 -2.77 26.02
CA ALA A 299 -8.26 -1.65 26.90
C ALA A 299 -9.02 -1.65 28.23
N ALA A 300 -10.12 -2.38 28.35
CA ALA A 300 -10.90 -2.55 29.56
C ALA A 300 -10.46 -3.80 30.34
N VAL A 301 -9.22 -3.85 30.78
CA VAL A 301 -8.83 -4.76 31.88
C VAL A 301 -9.31 -4.07 33.17
N PRO A 302 -10.28 -4.63 33.92
CA PRO A 302 -10.67 -4.05 35.19
C PRO A 302 -9.50 -4.20 36.15
N ALA A 303 -9.05 -3.06 36.70
CA ALA A 303 -8.20 -3.05 37.86
C ALA A 303 -8.96 -3.76 38.99
N ALA A 304 -8.64 -5.04 39.22
CA ALA A 304 -9.17 -5.81 40.35
C ALA A 304 -8.72 -5.12 41.64
N ALA A 305 -9.68 -4.49 42.32
CA ALA A 305 -9.52 -3.99 43.67
C ALA A 305 -9.15 -5.16 44.61
N GLY A 306 -7.87 -5.29 44.89
CA GLY A 306 -7.36 -6.23 45.88
C GLY A 306 -7.69 -5.76 47.26
N ASN A 307 -8.65 -6.47 47.91
CA ASN A 307 -8.90 -6.35 49.33
C ASN A 307 -7.68 -6.82 50.13
N LEU A 308 -7.11 -5.90 50.91
CA LEU A 308 -6.09 -6.17 51.90
C LEU A 308 -6.69 -6.98 53.05
N THR A 309 -6.37 -8.27 53.16
CA THR A 309 -6.41 -8.98 54.41
C THR A 309 -5.00 -9.25 54.92
N ARG A 310 -4.76 -8.68 56.07
CA ARG A 310 -3.54 -8.67 56.87
C ARG A 310 -3.32 -10.05 57.50
N SER A 311 -2.22 -10.77 57.16
CA SER A 311 -1.73 -11.84 58.04
C SER A 311 -0.21 -11.98 58.01
N LYS A 312 0.36 -11.63 59.17
CA LYS A 312 1.55 -12.17 59.89
C LYS A 312 2.85 -12.51 59.16
N LEU A 313 3.79 -11.66 59.44
CA LEU A 313 5.23 -11.80 59.70
C LEU A 313 5.77 -13.25 59.78
N LYS A 314 6.76 -13.55 58.94
CA LYS A 314 7.92 -14.40 59.30
C LYS A 314 9.18 -13.86 58.60
N GLY A 315 10.28 -13.89 59.37
CA GLY A 315 11.50 -13.14 59.19
C GLY A 315 12.45 -13.57 58.08
N PRO A 316 13.60 -12.88 57.99
CA PRO A 316 14.46 -12.90 56.80
C PRO A 316 15.42 -14.10 56.74
N SER A 317 15.62 -14.65 55.55
CA SER A 317 16.67 -15.64 55.26
C SER A 317 17.86 -14.95 54.53
N PRO A 318 19.10 -15.43 54.75
CA PRO A 318 20.33 -14.72 54.42
C PRO A 318 20.73 -14.84 52.94
N PRO A 319 21.71 -14.03 52.49
CA PRO A 319 22.04 -13.88 51.08
C PRO A 319 22.95 -15.05 50.61
N ARG A 320 22.59 -15.64 49.45
CA ARG A 320 23.41 -16.62 48.73
C ARG A 320 24.57 -15.96 48.00
N ALA A 321 25.77 -16.53 48.24
CA ALA A 321 27.06 -16.16 47.72
C ALA A 321 27.14 -16.16 46.17
N ARG A 322 27.80 -15.13 45.64
CA ARG A 322 28.22 -14.99 44.23
C ARG A 322 29.29 -16.04 43.93
N ARG A 323 29.12 -16.83 42.85
CA ARG A 323 30.23 -17.60 42.23
C ARG A 323 30.97 -16.75 41.23
N PRO A 324 32.29 -16.84 41.15
CA PRO A 324 33.12 -16.05 40.26
C PRO A 324 33.13 -16.62 38.83
N PHE A 325 33.09 -15.70 37.86
CA PHE A 325 33.27 -15.98 36.42
C PHE A 325 34.73 -16.38 36.15
N LYS A 326 34.94 -17.53 35.49
CA LYS A 326 36.24 -17.94 34.95
C LYS A 326 36.53 -17.15 33.69
N LYS A 327 37.64 -16.42 33.70
CA LYS A 327 38.32 -15.86 32.52
C LYS A 327 38.85 -17.00 31.66
N PHE A 328 38.51 -17.04 30.40
CA PHE A 328 39.24 -17.81 29.39
C PHE A 328 40.18 -16.89 28.64
N GLY A 329 41.42 -17.42 28.51
CA GLY A 329 42.58 -16.69 28.09
C GLY A 329 42.65 -16.34 26.62
N ALA A 330 43.45 -15.31 26.39
CA ALA A 330 43.90 -14.84 25.10
C ALA A 330 44.80 -15.88 24.43
N GLY A 331 44.47 -16.24 23.20
CA GLY A 331 45.34 -17.00 22.29
C GLY A 331 45.74 -16.10 21.12
N SER A 332 46.93 -15.53 21.25
CA SER A 332 47.65 -14.85 20.18
C SER A 332 48.03 -15.87 19.10
N ARG A 333 47.74 -15.56 17.84
CA ARG A 333 48.42 -16.13 16.68
C ARG A 333 48.69 -15.08 15.64
N ASP A 334 49.96 -14.65 15.62
CA ASP A 334 50.62 -13.98 14.51
C ASP A 334 50.40 -14.71 13.18
N ARG A 335 50.02 -14.02 12.15
CA ARG A 335 50.28 -14.38 10.75
C ARG A 335 50.72 -13.16 9.97
N LYS A 336 51.95 -13.25 9.49
CA LYS A 336 52.67 -12.33 8.60
C LYS A 336 51.94 -12.05 7.30
N PRO A 337 52.13 -10.88 6.71
CA PRO A 337 51.64 -10.54 5.38
C PRO A 337 52.63 -11.02 4.30
N THR A 338 52.14 -11.66 3.26
CA THR A 338 52.86 -11.91 2.00
C THR A 338 52.42 -10.89 0.95
N GLY A 339 53.38 -10.17 0.44
CA GLY A 339 53.21 -9.08 -0.52
C GLY A 339 52.91 -9.51 -1.96
N PRO A 340 52.62 -8.56 -2.86
CA PRO A 340 52.07 -8.79 -4.18
C PRO A 340 53.12 -9.09 -5.23
N LYS A 341 52.85 -10.06 -6.11
CA LYS A 341 53.61 -10.28 -7.36
C LYS A 341 52.97 -9.50 -8.52
N ARG A 342 53.69 -8.50 -8.96
CA ARG A 342 53.56 -7.79 -10.24
C ARG A 342 53.84 -8.76 -11.41
N ARG A 343 53.02 -8.73 -12.43
CA ARG A 343 53.38 -9.09 -13.80
C ARG A 343 52.73 -8.11 -14.79
N GLN A 344 53.61 -7.43 -15.50
CA GLN A 344 53.45 -6.88 -16.84
C GLN A 344 54.13 -7.84 -17.83
N PRO A 345 53.98 -7.69 -19.15
CA PRO A 345 53.42 -6.61 -19.95
C PRO A 345 52.03 -6.90 -20.51
#